data_c97bfb6cd07e63db746fdbe4bb6a0239
#
_entry.id   c97bfb6cd07e63db746fdbe4bb6a0239
#
_cell.length_a   1.000
_cell.length_b   1.000
_cell.length_c   1.000
_cell.angle_alpha   90.00
_cell.angle_beta   90.00
_cell.angle_gamma   90.00
#
_symmetry.space_group_name_H-M   'P 1'
#
loop_
_entity.id
_entity.type
_entity.pdbx_description
1 polymer ?
#
loop_
_entity_poly.entity_id
_entity_poly.type
_entity_poly.pdbx_seq_one_letter_code
_entity_poly.pdbx_strand_id
1 'polypeptide(L)'
;MKNKIALVVGRFQPFHKGHLFLIKKALEKADRIIIGIGSANITDENNPIDYETRKKVIKAVFYKEGIEEKLSKIVPLDDFFNDEKWLFNLRKQTGKFDLALGNNEWTNKILKKAGYKVLEVDYFNRKLYEGWRIRKLIKEGKRWQDRVPKYLIKAITDYGLWITSFNYIVVGGTFDNFHKGHETLISKAFEVGKKVVIGIAEKELYKNKLLNETIESYEVRKKSVSEFLKKKNWLSRAKIITFSHFTGGADKEKNIDAIVVSKETYQNALKINQLREKNRLKKLKIIMINDILAEDGKIISSERIRAGEIDREGHNFQFPIFNFQKEEMKMPEILRTTLQKPLGKIFDSAHKVIKFIKLIKPIQIIAVGDIVVNSMLKNDIHPDVKIIDFKSRRQILTDVILNSFQDLEIPKQIRHGNKPGTINLKTSEIIKEKIKLAIYKKEKYWIVIDGEEDLLALPAILFAPLGSLVLYGHWEHGIIAVKIDEKIKNKVREIVKKFN
;
A
#
# COMPACT_ATOMS: atom_id res chain seq x y z
N MET A 1 -45.38 20.66 -21.79
CA MET A 1 -44.06 20.10 -22.19
C MET A 1 -43.35 19.56 -20.95
N LYS A 2 -42.85 18.31 -20.95
CA LYS A 2 -42.12 17.77 -19.79
C LYS A 2 -40.81 18.57 -19.66
N ASN A 3 -40.59 19.28 -18.54
CA ASN A 3 -39.35 19.94 -18.21
C ASN A 3 -38.22 18.88 -18.09
N LYS A 4 -37.40 18.73 -19.11
CA LYS A 4 -36.28 17.78 -19.11
C LYS A 4 -35.18 18.24 -18.17
N ILE A 5 -34.70 17.34 -17.36
CA ILE A 5 -33.61 17.60 -16.42
C ILE A 5 -32.36 16.81 -16.84
N ALA A 6 -31.23 17.50 -17.00
CA ALA A 6 -29.95 16.89 -17.25
C ALA A 6 -29.11 16.82 -15.97
N LEU A 7 -28.34 15.75 -15.83
CA LEU A 7 -27.30 15.61 -14.79
C LEU A 7 -25.92 15.89 -15.42
N VAL A 8 -25.18 16.78 -14.80
CA VAL A 8 -23.74 17.03 -15.12
C VAL A 8 -22.91 16.73 -13.88
N VAL A 9 -21.98 15.79 -13.99
CA VAL A 9 -21.07 15.41 -12.91
C VAL A 9 -19.67 15.92 -13.18
N GLY A 10 -19.04 16.57 -12.21
CA GLY A 10 -17.68 17.04 -12.30
C GLY A 10 -17.06 17.34 -10.96
N ARG A 11 -15.72 17.39 -10.87
CA ARG A 11 -15.01 17.77 -9.64
C ARG A 11 -14.92 19.29 -9.45
N PHE A 12 -14.88 20.05 -10.54
CA PHE A 12 -14.79 21.52 -10.54
C PHE A 12 -13.61 22.06 -9.71
N GLN A 13 -12.41 21.53 -9.96
CA GLN A 13 -11.19 21.74 -9.18
C GLN A 13 -10.03 22.41 -9.97
N PRO A 14 -10.06 23.72 -10.29
CA PRO A 14 -11.16 24.67 -10.15
C PRO A 14 -12.19 24.56 -11.27
N PHE A 15 -13.27 25.34 -11.16
CA PHE A 15 -14.17 25.57 -12.29
C PHE A 15 -13.43 26.25 -13.44
N HIS A 16 -13.61 25.77 -14.67
CA HIS A 16 -12.91 26.26 -15.86
C HIS A 16 -13.84 26.31 -17.09
N LYS A 17 -13.35 26.91 -18.18
CA LYS A 17 -14.14 27.08 -19.42
C LYS A 17 -14.66 25.75 -20.01
N GLY A 18 -13.93 24.64 -19.82
CA GLY A 18 -14.42 23.32 -20.22
C GLY A 18 -15.66 22.86 -19.45
N HIS A 19 -15.78 23.21 -18.17
CA HIS A 19 -17.00 22.94 -17.40
C HIS A 19 -18.17 23.81 -17.87
N LEU A 20 -17.91 25.10 -18.16
CA LEU A 20 -18.93 25.99 -18.70
C LEU A 20 -19.45 25.51 -20.05
N PHE A 21 -18.55 25.03 -20.92
CA PHE A 21 -18.93 24.44 -22.20
C PHE A 21 -19.85 23.23 -22.02
N LEU A 22 -19.51 22.31 -21.11
CA LEU A 22 -20.33 21.13 -20.81
C LEU A 22 -21.72 21.52 -20.29
N ILE A 23 -21.79 22.52 -19.40
CA ILE A 23 -23.07 23.06 -18.89
C ILE A 23 -23.93 23.63 -20.03
N LYS A 24 -23.33 24.44 -20.93
CA LYS A 24 -24.05 24.99 -22.08
C LYS A 24 -24.55 23.88 -23.00
N LYS A 25 -23.74 22.85 -23.26
CA LYS A 25 -24.15 21.67 -24.03
C LYS A 25 -25.30 20.90 -23.38
N ALA A 26 -25.34 20.83 -22.06
CA ALA A 26 -26.44 20.22 -21.34
C ALA A 26 -27.74 21.02 -21.49
N LEU A 27 -27.66 22.34 -21.46
CA LEU A 27 -28.84 23.22 -21.68
C LEU A 27 -29.37 23.22 -23.12
N GLU A 28 -28.58 22.79 -24.12
CA GLU A 28 -29.08 22.52 -25.46
C GLU A 28 -30.00 21.28 -25.54
N LYS A 29 -29.93 20.38 -24.54
CA LYS A 29 -30.62 19.08 -24.54
C LYS A 29 -31.65 18.95 -23.41
N ALA A 30 -31.63 19.86 -22.43
CA ALA A 30 -32.55 19.85 -21.29
C ALA A 30 -32.88 21.27 -20.85
N ASP A 31 -34.03 21.41 -20.21
CA ASP A 31 -34.53 22.70 -19.72
C ASP A 31 -33.84 23.13 -18.42
N ARG A 32 -33.45 22.16 -17.59
CA ARG A 32 -32.82 22.39 -16.27
C ARG A 32 -31.67 21.40 -16.05
N ILE A 33 -30.77 21.77 -15.15
CA ILE A 33 -29.57 20.99 -14.83
C ILE A 33 -29.49 20.69 -13.34
N ILE A 34 -29.11 19.47 -13.02
CA ILE A 34 -28.57 19.08 -11.71
C ILE A 34 -27.04 19.02 -11.84
N ILE A 35 -26.33 19.69 -10.95
CA ILE A 35 -24.86 19.61 -10.87
C ILE A 35 -24.48 18.65 -9.74
N GLY A 36 -23.83 17.55 -10.07
CA GLY A 36 -23.18 16.64 -9.10
C GLY A 36 -21.73 17.02 -8.90
N ILE A 37 -21.36 17.47 -7.71
CA ILE A 37 -19.97 17.79 -7.39
C ILE A 37 -19.29 16.54 -6.83
N GLY A 38 -18.45 15.89 -7.63
CA GLY A 38 -17.68 14.69 -7.24
C GLY A 38 -16.62 14.98 -6.20
N SER A 39 -16.15 13.91 -5.50
CA SER A 39 -15.17 13.99 -4.42
C SER A 39 -15.54 15.05 -3.37
N ALA A 40 -16.82 15.07 -2.98
CA ALA A 40 -17.34 16.10 -2.08
C ALA A 40 -16.80 15.96 -0.65
N ASN A 41 -16.48 14.73 -0.25
CA ASN A 41 -15.96 14.34 1.05
C ASN A 41 -14.41 14.35 1.15
N ILE A 42 -13.70 14.57 0.04
CA ILE A 42 -12.23 14.50 -0.02
C ILE A 42 -11.64 15.90 -0.19
N THR A 43 -10.57 16.18 0.57
CA THR A 43 -9.69 17.33 0.36
C THR A 43 -8.26 16.82 0.29
N ASP A 44 -7.65 16.91 -0.91
CA ASP A 44 -6.28 16.47 -1.20
C ASP A 44 -5.65 17.35 -2.29
N GLU A 45 -4.46 17.01 -2.79
CA GLU A 45 -3.80 17.77 -3.87
C GLU A 45 -4.62 17.80 -5.18
N ASN A 46 -5.43 16.77 -5.42
CA ASN A 46 -6.30 16.68 -6.59
C ASN A 46 -7.64 17.38 -6.37
N ASN A 47 -8.05 17.54 -5.12
CA ASN A 47 -9.32 18.14 -4.70
C ASN A 47 -9.09 19.23 -3.61
N PRO A 48 -8.30 20.29 -3.89
CA PRO A 48 -7.93 21.29 -2.89
C PRO A 48 -9.09 22.21 -2.46
N ILE A 49 -10.14 22.32 -3.29
CA ILE A 49 -11.29 23.19 -3.02
C ILE A 49 -12.41 22.34 -2.40
N ASP A 50 -12.85 22.71 -1.20
CA ASP A 50 -13.95 22.02 -0.52
C ASP A 50 -15.29 22.16 -1.26
N TYR A 51 -16.24 21.28 -0.90
CA TYR A 51 -17.56 21.23 -1.54
C TYR A 51 -18.31 22.57 -1.48
N GLU A 52 -18.37 23.22 -0.32
CA GLU A 52 -19.14 24.47 -0.15
C GLU A 52 -18.56 25.62 -0.99
N THR A 53 -17.23 25.70 -1.08
CA THR A 53 -16.57 26.68 -1.95
C THR A 53 -16.88 26.42 -3.43
N ARG A 54 -16.78 25.16 -3.89
CA ARG A 54 -17.12 24.80 -5.27
C ARG A 54 -18.59 25.10 -5.60
N LYS A 55 -19.49 24.82 -4.66
CA LYS A 55 -20.92 25.11 -4.78
C LYS A 55 -21.19 26.63 -4.92
N LYS A 56 -20.50 27.46 -4.11
CA LYS A 56 -20.57 28.92 -4.23
C LYS A 56 -20.10 29.40 -5.58
N VAL A 57 -18.96 28.88 -6.07
CA VAL A 57 -18.41 29.21 -7.39
C VAL A 57 -19.39 28.84 -8.51
N ILE A 58 -19.98 27.65 -8.47
CA ILE A 58 -20.96 27.21 -9.49
C ILE A 58 -22.20 28.11 -9.48
N LYS A 59 -22.73 28.44 -8.31
CA LYS A 59 -23.87 29.40 -8.22
C LYS A 59 -23.52 30.75 -8.84
N ALA A 60 -22.32 31.27 -8.55
CA ALA A 60 -21.86 32.53 -9.12
C ALA A 60 -21.71 32.44 -10.66
N VAL A 61 -21.30 31.27 -11.20
CA VAL A 61 -21.27 31.04 -12.65
C VAL A 61 -22.68 31.13 -13.24
N PHE A 62 -23.64 30.42 -12.69
CA PHE A 62 -25.02 30.44 -13.18
C PHE A 62 -25.61 31.85 -13.16
N TYR A 63 -25.33 32.60 -12.09
CA TYR A 63 -25.72 34.02 -11.99
C TYR A 63 -25.07 34.89 -13.06
N LYS A 64 -23.75 34.81 -13.22
CA LYS A 64 -23.01 35.62 -14.20
C LYS A 64 -23.30 35.30 -15.65
N GLU A 65 -23.71 34.05 -15.93
CA GLU A 65 -24.13 33.62 -17.27
C GLU A 65 -25.65 33.87 -17.54
N GLY A 66 -26.40 34.37 -16.55
CA GLY A 66 -27.83 34.63 -16.68
C GLY A 66 -28.71 33.39 -16.87
N ILE A 67 -28.30 32.26 -16.22
CA ILE A 67 -28.95 30.95 -16.34
C ILE A 67 -29.36 30.34 -14.99
N GLU A 68 -29.57 31.16 -13.97
CA GLU A 68 -29.89 30.71 -12.59
C GLU A 68 -31.13 29.83 -12.52
N GLU A 69 -32.20 30.21 -13.20
CA GLU A 69 -33.46 29.45 -13.29
C GLU A 69 -33.30 28.09 -13.95
N LYS A 70 -32.24 27.88 -14.69
CA LYS A 70 -31.90 26.56 -15.29
C LYS A 70 -31.23 25.62 -14.29
N LEU A 71 -30.78 26.12 -13.15
CA LEU A 71 -30.18 25.29 -12.10
C LEU A 71 -31.27 24.65 -11.23
N SER A 72 -31.44 23.35 -11.37
CA SER A 72 -32.38 22.60 -10.52
C SER A 72 -31.85 22.46 -9.10
N LYS A 73 -30.61 21.92 -8.97
CA LYS A 73 -29.91 21.80 -7.68
C LYS A 73 -28.44 21.49 -7.86
N ILE A 74 -27.65 21.68 -6.80
CA ILE A 74 -26.26 21.24 -6.70
C ILE A 74 -26.18 20.24 -5.55
N VAL A 75 -25.61 19.06 -5.82
CA VAL A 75 -25.57 17.94 -4.86
C VAL A 75 -24.13 17.46 -4.63
N PRO A 76 -23.80 17.02 -3.39
CA PRO A 76 -22.52 16.39 -3.11
C PRO A 76 -22.54 14.93 -3.61
N LEU A 77 -21.47 14.50 -4.24
CA LEU A 77 -21.20 13.11 -4.61
C LEU A 77 -19.88 12.71 -3.94
N ASP A 78 -19.99 11.83 -2.96
CA ASP A 78 -18.86 11.35 -2.19
C ASP A 78 -18.12 10.24 -2.94
N ASP A 79 -16.81 10.15 -2.75
CA ASP A 79 -16.01 9.03 -3.24
C ASP A 79 -16.02 7.91 -2.20
N PHE A 80 -16.42 6.72 -2.64
CA PHE A 80 -16.51 5.51 -1.81
C PHE A 80 -15.51 4.44 -2.24
N PHE A 81 -14.76 4.63 -3.35
CA PHE A 81 -13.93 3.61 -4.01
C PHE A 81 -14.69 2.30 -4.30
N ASN A 82 -16.00 2.44 -4.51
CA ASN A 82 -16.94 1.35 -4.81
C ASN A 82 -18.05 1.91 -5.70
N ASP A 83 -18.21 1.35 -6.89
CA ASP A 83 -19.13 1.84 -7.91
C ASP A 83 -20.60 1.75 -7.47
N GLU A 84 -20.99 0.68 -6.77
CA GLU A 84 -22.36 0.48 -6.31
C GLU A 84 -22.74 1.49 -5.23
N LYS A 85 -21.84 1.72 -4.25
CA LYS A 85 -22.06 2.72 -3.20
C LYS A 85 -22.10 4.12 -3.80
N TRP A 86 -21.26 4.41 -4.78
CA TRP A 86 -21.26 5.68 -5.48
C TRP A 86 -22.58 5.90 -6.22
N LEU A 87 -23.06 4.90 -6.94
CA LEU A 87 -24.32 4.97 -7.68
C LEU A 87 -25.53 5.11 -6.73
N PHE A 88 -25.53 4.41 -5.60
CA PHE A 88 -26.56 4.56 -4.57
C PHE A 88 -26.58 5.99 -4.02
N ASN A 89 -25.41 6.55 -3.68
CA ASN A 89 -25.28 7.93 -3.22
C ASN A 89 -25.76 8.92 -4.28
N LEU A 90 -25.38 8.73 -5.55
CA LEU A 90 -25.86 9.56 -6.65
C LEU A 90 -27.39 9.56 -6.73
N ARG A 91 -28.04 8.40 -6.75
CA ARG A 91 -29.51 8.28 -6.79
C ARG A 91 -30.18 9.00 -5.62
N LYS A 92 -29.66 8.82 -4.42
CA LYS A 92 -30.16 9.47 -3.20
C LYS A 92 -30.06 11.00 -3.29
N GLN A 93 -28.97 11.53 -3.82
CA GLN A 93 -28.71 12.97 -3.88
C GLN A 93 -29.43 13.64 -5.07
N THR A 94 -29.39 13.03 -6.25
CA THR A 94 -29.96 13.63 -7.46
C THR A 94 -31.47 13.47 -7.58
N GLY A 95 -32.03 12.36 -7.10
CA GLY A 95 -33.38 11.96 -7.47
C GLY A 95 -33.50 11.64 -8.96
N LYS A 96 -34.68 11.89 -9.55
CA LYS A 96 -34.95 11.62 -10.99
C LYS A 96 -34.33 12.69 -11.90
N PHE A 97 -33.73 12.26 -13.00
CA PHE A 97 -33.29 13.08 -14.12
C PHE A 97 -33.49 12.29 -15.44
N ASP A 98 -33.57 12.98 -16.57
CA ASP A 98 -33.92 12.37 -17.87
C ASP A 98 -32.69 11.89 -18.64
N LEU A 99 -31.55 12.56 -18.47
CA LEU A 99 -30.31 12.21 -19.14
C LEU A 99 -29.10 12.74 -18.36
N ALA A 100 -27.95 12.10 -18.54
CA ALA A 100 -26.68 12.60 -18.05
C ALA A 100 -25.83 13.09 -19.22
N LEU A 101 -25.09 14.20 -19.06
CA LEU A 101 -24.07 14.63 -20.00
C LEU A 101 -22.70 14.61 -19.31
N GLY A 102 -21.74 14.00 -19.96
CA GLY A 102 -20.39 13.88 -19.41
C GLY A 102 -19.34 13.56 -20.45
N ASN A 103 -18.09 13.82 -20.07
CA ASN A 103 -16.90 13.47 -20.84
C ASN A 103 -15.93 12.59 -20.01
N ASN A 104 -16.34 12.16 -18.81
CA ASN A 104 -15.58 11.25 -17.97
C ASN A 104 -15.99 9.80 -18.23
N GLU A 105 -15.08 8.99 -18.78
CA GLU A 105 -15.35 7.60 -19.17
C GLU A 105 -15.86 6.74 -18.02
N TRP A 106 -15.26 6.85 -16.84
CA TRP A 106 -15.68 6.08 -15.66
C TRP A 106 -17.12 6.41 -15.25
N THR A 107 -17.44 7.71 -15.11
CA THR A 107 -18.80 8.17 -14.77
C THR A 107 -19.81 7.72 -15.82
N ASN A 108 -19.48 7.91 -17.10
CA ASN A 108 -20.36 7.53 -18.21
C ASN A 108 -20.62 6.02 -18.23
N LYS A 109 -19.59 5.20 -18.03
CA LYS A 109 -19.68 3.73 -17.99
C LYS A 109 -20.59 3.26 -16.86
N ILE A 110 -20.45 3.80 -15.66
CA ILE A 110 -21.31 3.43 -14.50
C ILE A 110 -22.76 3.81 -14.78
N LEU A 111 -23.01 5.03 -15.25
CA LEU A 111 -24.38 5.49 -15.54
C LEU A 111 -25.05 4.69 -16.64
N LYS A 112 -24.33 4.38 -17.74
CA LYS A 112 -24.84 3.51 -18.81
C LYS A 112 -25.18 2.12 -18.32
N LYS A 113 -24.26 1.50 -17.53
CA LYS A 113 -24.49 0.18 -16.92
C LYS A 113 -25.70 0.17 -15.99
N ALA A 114 -26.00 1.30 -15.35
CA ALA A 114 -27.15 1.48 -14.47
C ALA A 114 -28.47 1.82 -15.22
N GLY A 115 -28.46 1.82 -16.57
CA GLY A 115 -29.63 2.05 -17.40
C GLY A 115 -29.98 3.53 -17.67
N TYR A 116 -29.09 4.47 -17.29
CA TYR A 116 -29.33 5.88 -17.59
C TYR A 116 -28.99 6.23 -19.04
N LYS A 117 -29.75 7.15 -19.62
CA LYS A 117 -29.40 7.77 -20.90
C LYS A 117 -28.22 8.70 -20.70
N VAL A 118 -27.09 8.39 -21.34
CA VAL A 118 -25.86 9.19 -21.26
C VAL A 118 -25.52 9.74 -22.63
N LEU A 119 -25.39 11.06 -22.74
CA LEU A 119 -24.84 11.74 -23.90
C LEU A 119 -23.38 12.07 -23.63
N GLU A 120 -22.50 11.44 -24.40
CA GLU A 120 -21.08 11.72 -24.33
C GLU A 120 -20.77 13.00 -25.11
N VAL A 121 -20.00 13.88 -24.51
CA VAL A 121 -19.60 15.16 -25.09
C VAL A 121 -18.09 15.18 -25.17
N ASP A 122 -17.58 15.54 -26.35
CA ASP A 122 -16.15 15.69 -26.55
C ASP A 122 -15.55 16.75 -25.61
N TYR A 123 -14.31 16.54 -25.24
CA TYR A 123 -13.57 17.51 -24.42
C TYR A 123 -13.37 18.81 -25.20
N PHE A 124 -13.83 19.93 -24.67
CA PHE A 124 -13.51 21.25 -25.16
C PHE A 124 -12.06 21.58 -24.88
N ASN A 125 -11.20 21.40 -25.86
CA ASN A 125 -9.74 21.64 -25.79
C ASN A 125 -9.08 21.07 -24.53
N ARG A 126 -9.07 19.75 -24.41
CA ARG A 126 -8.57 19.01 -23.22
C ARG A 126 -7.18 19.46 -22.77
N LYS A 127 -6.28 19.78 -23.74
CA LYS A 127 -4.91 20.25 -23.44
C LYS A 127 -4.87 21.56 -22.63
N LEU A 128 -5.93 22.36 -22.71
CA LEU A 128 -6.03 23.65 -22.01
C LEU A 128 -6.89 23.58 -20.75
N TYR A 129 -7.99 22.83 -20.76
CA TYR A 129 -9.05 22.89 -19.75
C TYR A 129 -9.14 21.62 -18.92
N GLU A 130 -8.04 21.23 -18.29
CA GLU A 130 -8.01 20.20 -17.24
C GLU A 130 -7.67 20.83 -15.90
N GLY A 131 -8.44 20.53 -14.86
CA GLY A 131 -8.28 21.12 -13.53
C GLY A 131 -6.87 20.95 -12.96
N TRP A 132 -6.24 19.78 -13.13
CA TRP A 132 -4.89 19.52 -12.64
C TRP A 132 -3.82 20.40 -13.36
N ARG A 133 -4.00 20.67 -14.66
CA ARG A 133 -3.09 21.55 -15.40
C ARG A 133 -3.21 22.99 -14.93
N ILE A 134 -4.43 23.44 -14.66
CA ILE A 134 -4.68 24.80 -14.14
C ILE A 134 -4.06 24.93 -12.75
N ARG A 135 -4.24 23.93 -11.86
CA ARG A 135 -3.59 23.91 -10.56
C ARG A 135 -2.06 23.94 -10.64
N LYS A 136 -1.49 23.18 -11.58
CA LYS A 136 -0.04 23.18 -11.85
C LYS A 136 0.45 24.56 -12.25
N LEU A 137 -0.22 25.24 -13.20
CA LEU A 137 0.15 26.59 -13.63
C LEU A 137 0.10 27.60 -12.49
N ILE A 138 -0.93 27.51 -11.64
CA ILE A 138 -1.05 28.39 -10.47
C ILE A 138 0.11 28.13 -9.50
N LYS A 139 0.41 26.85 -9.18
CA LYS A 139 1.51 26.46 -8.27
C LYS A 139 2.88 26.95 -8.77
N GLU A 140 3.07 26.97 -10.08
CA GLU A 140 4.30 27.43 -10.75
C GLU A 140 4.32 28.94 -10.98
N GLY A 141 3.31 29.71 -10.53
CA GLY A 141 3.19 31.15 -10.79
C GLY A 141 3.01 31.52 -12.26
N LYS A 142 2.65 30.54 -13.12
CA LYS A 142 2.46 30.73 -14.56
C LYS A 142 1.05 31.22 -14.87
N ARG A 143 0.87 31.79 -16.06
CA ARG A 143 -0.41 32.31 -16.57
C ARG A 143 -1.46 31.19 -16.69
N TRP A 144 -2.58 31.33 -15.94
CA TRP A 144 -3.72 30.42 -15.91
C TRP A 144 -5.07 31.13 -16.11
N GLN A 145 -5.10 32.45 -16.01
CA GLN A 145 -6.31 33.28 -15.97
C GLN A 145 -7.16 33.13 -17.24
N ASP A 146 -6.55 32.83 -18.35
CA ASP A 146 -7.21 32.56 -19.63
C ASP A 146 -7.96 31.22 -19.68
N ARG A 147 -7.73 30.34 -18.71
CA ARG A 147 -8.36 29.02 -18.60
C ARG A 147 -9.72 29.02 -17.92
N VAL A 148 -10.02 30.08 -17.18
CA VAL A 148 -11.26 30.22 -16.41
C VAL A 148 -12.09 31.40 -16.92
N PRO A 149 -13.41 31.44 -16.63
CA PRO A 149 -14.21 32.65 -16.87
C PRO A 149 -13.60 33.87 -16.13
N LYS A 150 -13.53 35.02 -16.81
CA LYS A 150 -12.86 36.22 -16.27
C LYS A 150 -13.36 36.62 -14.88
N TYR A 151 -14.67 36.53 -14.64
CA TYR A 151 -15.30 36.86 -13.37
C TYR A 151 -14.93 35.91 -12.22
N LEU A 152 -14.34 34.75 -12.49
CA LEU A 152 -13.85 33.81 -11.47
C LEU A 152 -12.40 34.03 -11.07
N ILE A 153 -11.63 34.84 -11.82
CA ILE A 153 -10.20 35.03 -11.56
C ILE A 153 -9.98 35.52 -10.12
N LYS A 154 -10.69 36.59 -9.71
CA LYS A 154 -10.60 37.15 -8.37
C LYS A 154 -10.98 36.11 -7.31
N ALA A 155 -12.12 35.42 -7.50
CA ALA A 155 -12.56 34.39 -6.56
C ALA A 155 -11.53 33.26 -6.40
N ILE A 156 -10.92 32.81 -7.50
CA ILE A 156 -9.88 31.76 -7.47
C ILE A 156 -8.60 32.28 -6.79
N THR A 157 -8.25 33.55 -6.99
CA THR A 157 -7.08 34.17 -6.34
C THR A 157 -7.33 34.42 -4.85
N ASP A 158 -8.49 34.99 -4.48
CA ASP A 158 -8.83 35.39 -3.10
C ASP A 158 -9.12 34.17 -2.19
N TYR A 159 -9.69 33.08 -2.73
CA TYR A 159 -9.91 31.84 -1.99
C TYR A 159 -8.62 31.12 -1.65
N GLY A 160 -7.45 31.69 -2.04
CA GLY A 160 -6.15 31.08 -1.73
C GLY A 160 -6.19 29.59 -1.94
N LEU A 161 -6.28 29.15 -3.20
CA LEU A 161 -6.45 27.72 -3.61
C LEU A 161 -5.45 26.75 -2.99
N TRP A 162 -4.59 27.25 -2.13
CA TRP A 162 -3.42 26.60 -1.63
C TRP A 162 -3.40 26.69 -0.12
N ILE A 163 -3.69 25.58 0.51
CA ILE A 163 -3.44 25.33 1.91
C ILE A 163 -4.43 26.05 2.83
N THR A 164 -5.59 25.46 3.06
CA THR A 164 -6.23 25.62 4.36
C THR A 164 -5.26 25.04 5.39
N SER A 165 -4.44 25.92 6.01
CA SER A 165 -3.63 25.45 7.14
C SER A 165 -4.57 25.24 8.32
N PHE A 166 -4.86 23.99 8.62
CA PHE A 166 -5.64 23.60 9.78
C PHE A 166 -4.83 23.89 11.06
N ASN A 167 -5.48 24.32 12.13
CA ASN A 167 -4.77 24.57 13.38
C ASN A 167 -4.33 23.26 14.02
N TYR A 168 -5.21 22.24 14.05
CA TYR A 168 -4.95 20.93 14.64
C TYR A 168 -5.34 19.82 13.68
N ILE A 169 -4.37 19.00 13.33
CA ILE A 169 -4.56 17.81 12.51
C ILE A 169 -4.20 16.57 13.30
N VAL A 170 -4.93 15.49 13.03
CA VAL A 170 -4.60 14.15 13.54
C VAL A 170 -4.18 13.22 12.41
N VAL A 171 -3.24 12.34 12.72
CA VAL A 171 -2.84 11.23 11.90
C VAL A 171 -2.61 10.03 12.80
N GLY A 172 -3.13 8.86 12.43
CA GLY A 172 -3.00 7.65 13.23
C GLY A 172 -2.50 6.48 12.39
N GLY A 173 -1.72 5.62 13.02
CA GLY A 173 -1.19 4.42 12.37
C GLY A 173 -0.48 3.49 13.36
N THR A 174 -0.14 2.29 12.89
CA THR A 174 0.74 1.39 13.62
C THR A 174 2.18 1.91 13.60
N PHE A 175 2.59 2.52 12.49
CA PHE A 175 3.94 3.01 12.21
C PHE A 175 5.03 1.95 12.40
N ASP A 176 4.67 0.69 12.17
CA ASP A 176 5.54 -0.44 12.21
C ASP A 176 6.46 -0.50 10.99
N ASN A 177 7.72 -0.90 11.17
CA ASN A 177 8.70 -0.87 10.09
C ASN A 177 8.62 0.46 9.32
N PHE A 178 8.82 1.56 10.02
CA PHE A 178 8.59 2.91 9.51
C PHE A 178 9.15 3.08 8.09
N HIS A 179 8.26 3.39 7.13
CA HIS A 179 8.52 3.29 5.70
C HIS A 179 8.02 4.52 4.93
N LYS A 180 8.32 4.59 3.64
CA LYS A 180 7.99 5.70 2.72
C LYS A 180 6.52 6.13 2.76
N GLY A 181 5.61 5.17 2.88
CA GLY A 181 4.17 5.46 3.04
C GLY A 181 3.84 6.23 4.32
N HIS A 182 4.50 5.87 5.44
CA HIS A 182 4.37 6.58 6.71
C HIS A 182 4.98 7.98 6.64
N GLU A 183 6.15 8.13 6.00
CA GLU A 183 6.77 9.42 5.77
C GLU A 183 5.85 10.37 5.00
N THR A 184 5.21 9.87 3.93
CA THR A 184 4.28 10.64 3.11
C THR A 184 3.04 11.04 3.90
N LEU A 185 2.47 10.11 4.69
CA LEU A 185 1.30 10.35 5.53
C LEU A 185 1.56 11.47 6.55
N ILE A 186 2.67 11.38 7.28
CA ILE A 186 3.07 12.40 8.26
C ILE A 186 3.42 13.71 7.55
N SER A 187 4.18 13.66 6.45
CA SER A 187 4.56 14.87 5.70
C SER A 187 3.33 15.65 5.25
N LYS A 188 2.30 14.96 4.77
CA LYS A 188 1.04 15.60 4.38
C LYS A 188 0.36 16.29 5.55
N ALA A 189 0.36 15.69 6.74
CA ALA A 189 -0.22 16.30 7.92
C ALA A 189 0.51 17.61 8.29
N PHE A 190 1.86 17.65 8.20
CA PHE A 190 2.64 18.86 8.47
C PHE A 190 2.58 19.91 7.36
N GLU A 191 2.31 19.49 6.11
CA GLU A 191 2.09 20.40 4.99
C GLU A 191 0.82 21.25 5.20
N VAL A 192 -0.25 20.63 5.70
CA VAL A 192 -1.57 21.25 5.79
C VAL A 192 -1.97 21.65 7.21
N GLY A 193 -1.21 21.26 8.25
CA GLY A 193 -1.49 21.55 9.66
C GLY A 193 -0.43 22.39 10.36
N LYS A 194 -0.85 23.32 11.21
CA LYS A 194 0.06 24.09 12.09
C LYS A 194 0.60 23.20 13.22
N LYS A 195 -0.27 22.42 13.85
CA LYS A 195 0.05 21.42 14.89
C LYS A 195 -0.51 20.08 14.49
N VAL A 196 0.28 19.03 14.70
CA VAL A 196 -0.06 17.65 14.30
C VAL A 196 0.00 16.73 15.51
N VAL A 197 -1.09 16.01 15.75
CA VAL A 197 -1.14 14.93 16.73
C VAL A 197 -0.96 13.61 15.98
N ILE A 198 0.09 12.87 16.34
CA ILE A 198 0.44 11.58 15.74
C ILE A 198 0.08 10.49 16.75
N GLY A 199 -0.95 9.72 16.44
CA GLY A 199 -1.37 8.58 17.22
C GLY A 199 -0.65 7.30 16.79
N ILE A 200 0.01 6.60 17.74
CA ILE A 200 0.62 5.28 17.53
C ILE A 200 -0.28 4.22 18.15
N ALA A 201 -0.76 3.29 17.31
CA ALA A 201 -1.69 2.25 17.74
C ALA A 201 -1.06 1.28 18.74
N GLU A 202 -1.83 0.89 19.77
CA GLU A 202 -1.49 -0.15 20.74
C GLU A 202 -1.88 -1.55 20.21
N LYS A 203 -1.44 -2.61 20.92
CA LYS A 203 -1.52 -4.01 20.48
C LYS A 203 -2.94 -4.46 20.14
N GLU A 204 -3.94 -3.95 20.84
CA GLU A 204 -5.36 -4.26 20.66
C GLU A 204 -5.83 -3.99 19.23
N LEU A 205 -5.27 -2.97 18.55
CA LEU A 205 -5.67 -2.54 17.22
C LEU A 205 -4.98 -3.31 16.08
N TYR A 206 -3.96 -4.07 16.38
CA TYR A 206 -3.23 -4.82 15.36
C TYR A 206 -3.07 -6.32 15.63
N LYS A 207 -3.70 -6.84 16.69
CA LYS A 207 -3.64 -8.27 17.06
C LYS A 207 -4.06 -9.25 15.95
N ASN A 208 -4.87 -8.79 15.00
CA ASN A 208 -5.34 -9.60 13.88
C ASN A 208 -4.51 -9.39 12.59
N LYS A 209 -3.45 -8.58 12.64
CA LYS A 209 -2.58 -8.38 11.46
C LYS A 209 -1.67 -9.60 11.28
N LEU A 210 -1.35 -9.90 10.02
CA LEU A 210 -0.38 -10.95 9.69
C LEU A 210 0.95 -10.66 10.38
N LEU A 211 1.56 -11.71 10.98
CA LEU A 211 2.82 -11.60 11.72
C LEU A 211 2.78 -10.51 12.81
N ASN A 212 1.65 -10.36 13.50
CA ASN A 212 1.48 -9.33 14.53
C ASN A 212 2.51 -9.42 15.65
N GLU A 213 3.01 -10.63 15.92
CA GLU A 213 4.03 -10.91 16.95
C GLU A 213 5.39 -10.26 16.62
N THR A 214 5.63 -9.95 15.33
CA THR A 214 6.86 -9.30 14.84
C THR A 214 6.73 -7.78 14.71
N ILE A 215 5.56 -7.22 15.01
CA ILE A 215 5.38 -5.77 15.03
C ILE A 215 6.32 -5.17 16.09
N GLU A 216 7.08 -4.17 15.67
CA GLU A 216 8.05 -3.47 16.52
C GLU A 216 7.39 -2.95 17.81
N SER A 217 8.14 -2.97 18.92
CA SER A 217 7.65 -2.42 20.19
C SER A 217 7.24 -0.95 20.04
N TYR A 218 6.37 -0.48 20.92
CA TYR A 218 5.94 0.93 20.92
C TYR A 218 7.13 1.90 20.91
N GLU A 219 8.16 1.62 21.74
CA GLU A 219 9.32 2.50 21.88
C GLU A 219 10.13 2.57 20.57
N VAL A 220 10.28 1.45 19.84
CA VAL A 220 10.97 1.42 18.55
C VAL A 220 10.18 2.25 17.51
N ARG A 221 8.87 2.05 17.43
CA ARG A 221 8.00 2.77 16.49
C ARG A 221 7.96 4.27 16.79
N LYS A 222 7.84 4.64 18.07
CA LYS A 222 7.89 6.03 18.54
C LYS A 222 9.24 6.69 18.22
N LYS A 223 10.34 5.96 18.43
CA LYS A 223 11.68 6.42 18.09
C LYS A 223 11.80 6.72 16.60
N SER A 224 11.37 5.81 15.74
CA SER A 224 11.41 5.98 14.27
C SER A 224 10.60 7.21 13.82
N VAL A 225 9.39 7.40 14.35
CA VAL A 225 8.58 8.60 14.09
C VAL A 225 9.30 9.86 14.59
N SER A 226 9.87 9.83 15.81
CA SER A 226 10.55 10.99 16.40
C SER A 226 11.81 11.37 15.62
N GLU A 227 12.60 10.40 15.16
CA GLU A 227 13.78 10.63 14.32
C GLU A 227 13.40 11.27 12.99
N PHE A 228 12.33 10.80 12.36
CA PHE A 228 11.80 11.42 11.14
C PHE A 228 11.36 12.88 11.38
N LEU A 229 10.63 13.15 12.45
CA LEU A 229 10.22 14.49 12.83
C LEU A 229 11.40 15.41 13.11
N LYS A 230 12.45 14.90 13.79
CA LYS A 230 13.70 15.63 14.05
C LYS A 230 14.41 15.97 12.74
N LYS A 231 14.56 15.02 11.83
CA LYS A 231 15.16 15.22 10.49
C LYS A 231 14.44 16.31 9.69
N LYS A 232 13.13 16.47 9.88
CA LYS A 232 12.27 17.47 9.20
C LYS A 232 12.13 18.78 9.98
N ASN A 233 12.70 18.91 11.17
CA ASN A 233 12.52 20.05 12.09
C ASN A 233 11.06 20.30 12.49
N TRP A 234 10.26 19.22 12.70
CA TRP A 234 8.83 19.32 13.01
C TRP A 234 8.47 19.01 14.47
N LEU A 235 9.44 18.66 15.32
CA LEU A 235 9.17 18.26 16.72
C LEU A 235 8.37 19.28 17.51
N SER A 236 8.64 20.57 17.34
CA SER A 236 7.93 21.65 18.05
C SER A 236 6.44 21.80 17.68
N ARG A 237 6.06 21.23 16.52
CA ARG A 237 4.69 21.21 16.00
C ARG A 237 3.99 19.87 16.19
N ALA A 238 4.68 18.87 16.74
CA ALA A 238 4.20 17.51 16.89
C ALA A 238 3.80 17.18 18.33
N LYS A 239 2.74 16.40 18.49
CA LYS A 239 2.41 15.68 19.73
C LYS A 239 2.24 14.21 19.40
N ILE A 240 3.07 13.33 19.97
CA ILE A 240 2.93 11.88 19.81
C ILE A 240 2.13 11.34 20.98
N ILE A 241 1.10 10.54 20.70
CA ILE A 241 0.24 9.89 21.70
C ILE A 241 0.08 8.40 21.35
N THR A 242 -0.36 7.59 22.32
CA THR A 242 -0.84 6.23 22.09
C THR A 242 -2.35 6.20 21.97
N PHE A 243 -2.89 5.15 21.35
CA PHE A 243 -4.32 4.89 21.35
C PHE A 243 -4.62 3.38 21.20
N SER A 244 -5.61 2.91 21.96
CA SER A 244 -6.09 1.51 21.99
C SER A 244 -7.46 1.32 21.31
N HIS A 245 -8.16 2.42 20.96
CA HIS A 245 -9.43 2.40 20.25
C HIS A 245 -9.29 3.10 18.91
N PHE A 246 -9.99 2.62 17.86
CA PHE A 246 -9.83 3.09 16.47
C PHE A 246 -10.08 4.60 16.26
N THR A 247 -10.82 5.26 17.17
CA THR A 247 -11.04 6.70 17.11
C THR A 247 -9.87 7.52 17.62
N GLY A 248 -9.03 6.94 18.49
CA GLY A 248 -7.94 7.66 19.15
C GLY A 248 -8.39 8.91 19.90
N GLY A 249 -9.67 8.98 20.31
CA GLY A 249 -10.28 10.15 20.94
C GLY A 249 -10.75 11.24 19.95
N ALA A 250 -10.50 11.09 18.65
CA ALA A 250 -10.87 12.09 17.64
C ALA A 250 -12.39 12.28 17.50
N ASP A 251 -13.20 11.33 17.97
CA ASP A 251 -14.66 11.42 18.03
C ASP A 251 -15.17 12.37 19.12
N LYS A 252 -14.35 12.68 20.14
CA LYS A 252 -14.72 13.51 21.30
C LYS A 252 -13.98 14.84 21.37
N GLU A 253 -12.79 14.92 20.78
CA GLU A 253 -11.94 16.11 20.86
C GLU A 253 -12.48 17.25 19.96
N LYS A 254 -12.84 18.39 20.56
CA LYS A 254 -13.46 19.53 19.87
C LYS A 254 -12.49 20.26 18.93
N ASN A 255 -11.24 20.37 19.34
CA ASN A 255 -10.26 21.28 18.72
C ASN A 255 -9.57 20.68 17.47
N ILE A 256 -9.99 19.50 17.00
CA ILE A 256 -9.43 18.89 15.79
C ILE A 256 -10.18 19.41 14.55
N ASP A 257 -9.43 19.89 13.56
CA ASP A 257 -9.98 20.41 12.31
C ASP A 257 -10.04 19.35 11.21
N ALA A 258 -8.98 18.51 11.11
CA ALA A 258 -8.84 17.56 10.03
C ALA A 258 -8.12 16.28 10.47
N ILE A 259 -8.30 15.22 9.69
CA ILE A 259 -7.61 13.93 9.79
C ILE A 259 -6.96 13.58 8.47
N VAL A 260 -5.67 13.21 8.53
CA VAL A 260 -4.93 12.71 7.35
C VAL A 260 -4.94 11.20 7.37
N VAL A 261 -5.29 10.60 6.25
CA VAL A 261 -5.49 9.14 6.11
C VAL A 261 -4.89 8.60 4.82
N SER A 262 -4.55 7.31 4.82
CA SER A 262 -4.36 6.52 3.61
C SER A 262 -5.70 5.94 3.14
N LYS A 263 -5.71 5.32 1.96
CA LYS A 263 -6.88 4.59 1.45
C LYS A 263 -7.36 3.49 2.40
N GLU A 264 -6.41 2.78 3.04
CA GLU A 264 -6.69 1.73 4.03
C GLU A 264 -7.47 2.27 5.25
N THR A 265 -7.10 3.46 5.74
CA THR A 265 -7.68 4.04 6.97
C THR A 265 -8.85 4.99 6.69
N TYR A 266 -9.20 5.24 5.44
CA TYR A 266 -10.27 6.15 5.03
C TYR A 266 -11.64 5.78 5.65
N GLN A 267 -12.00 4.50 5.66
CA GLN A 267 -13.27 4.05 6.24
C GLN A 267 -13.36 4.31 7.75
N ASN A 268 -12.23 4.26 8.46
CA ASN A 268 -12.20 4.62 9.88
C ASN A 268 -12.46 6.11 10.09
N ALA A 269 -11.93 6.99 9.22
CA ALA A 269 -12.21 8.42 9.30
C ALA A 269 -13.70 8.73 9.05
N LEU A 270 -14.35 8.02 8.15
CA LEU A 270 -15.80 8.15 7.96
C LEU A 270 -16.59 7.75 9.21
N LYS A 271 -16.22 6.63 9.85
CA LYS A 271 -16.83 6.19 11.12
C LYS A 271 -16.59 7.21 12.24
N ILE A 272 -15.40 7.79 12.34
CA ILE A 272 -15.09 8.87 13.30
C ILE A 272 -16.04 10.05 13.06
N ASN A 273 -16.24 10.47 11.82
CA ASN A 273 -17.15 11.58 11.51
C ASN A 273 -18.63 11.29 11.85
N GLN A 274 -19.07 10.03 11.70
CA GLN A 274 -20.40 9.61 12.14
C GLN A 274 -20.55 9.70 13.67
N LEU A 275 -19.51 9.30 14.42
CA LEU A 275 -19.51 9.43 15.89
C LEU A 275 -19.45 10.89 16.32
N ARG A 276 -18.67 11.75 15.64
CA ARG A 276 -18.64 13.19 15.91
C ARG A 276 -20.00 13.84 15.71
N GLU A 277 -20.71 13.45 14.67
CA GLU A 277 -22.08 13.93 14.42
C GLU A 277 -23.04 13.54 15.55
N LYS A 278 -22.99 12.28 16.02
CA LYS A 278 -23.73 11.82 17.21
C LYS A 278 -23.34 12.60 18.48
N ASN A 279 -22.08 12.96 18.61
CA ASN A 279 -21.55 13.77 19.74
C ASN A 279 -21.78 15.27 19.54
N ARG A 280 -22.55 15.71 18.54
CA ARG A 280 -22.81 17.11 18.18
C ARG A 280 -21.55 17.93 17.90
N LEU A 281 -20.50 17.29 17.38
CA LEU A 281 -19.24 17.91 17.00
C LEU A 281 -19.17 18.12 15.49
N LYS A 282 -18.40 19.14 15.07
CA LYS A 282 -18.11 19.40 13.65
C LYS A 282 -17.35 18.20 13.05
N LYS A 283 -17.77 17.74 11.87
CA LYS A 283 -17.04 16.73 11.11
C LYS A 283 -15.61 17.18 10.79
N LEU A 284 -14.66 16.29 10.93
CA LEU A 284 -13.28 16.51 10.51
C LEU A 284 -13.21 16.57 8.98
N LYS A 285 -12.39 17.45 8.44
CA LYS A 285 -11.97 17.37 7.04
C LYS A 285 -11.09 16.15 6.87
N ILE A 286 -11.45 15.26 5.96
CA ILE A 286 -10.66 14.07 5.64
C ILE A 286 -9.72 14.43 4.49
N ILE A 287 -8.42 14.28 4.72
CA ILE A 287 -7.36 14.53 3.76
C ILE A 287 -6.71 13.19 3.45
N MET A 288 -6.86 12.73 2.22
CA MET A 288 -6.34 11.44 1.81
C MET A 288 -5.02 11.61 1.04
N ILE A 289 -4.04 10.77 1.37
CA ILE A 289 -2.80 10.68 0.58
C ILE A 289 -2.97 9.68 -0.57
N ASN A 290 -2.20 9.87 -1.63
CA ASN A 290 -2.07 8.85 -2.67
C ASN A 290 -1.26 7.66 -2.15
N ASP A 291 -1.58 6.47 -2.68
CA ASP A 291 -0.83 5.26 -2.39
C ASP A 291 0.62 5.43 -2.89
N ILE A 292 1.59 5.02 -2.07
CA ILE A 292 3.00 4.97 -2.44
C ILE A 292 3.30 3.56 -2.92
N LEU A 293 3.76 3.45 -4.16
CA LEU A 293 3.98 2.17 -4.81
C LEU A 293 5.44 1.72 -4.65
N ALA A 294 5.62 0.41 -4.46
CA ALA A 294 6.90 -0.28 -4.53
C ALA A 294 7.32 -0.51 -6.00
N GLU A 295 8.52 -1.04 -6.23
CA GLU A 295 9.05 -1.36 -7.57
C GLU A 295 8.14 -2.31 -8.37
N ASP A 296 7.35 -3.16 -7.69
CA ASP A 296 6.40 -4.09 -8.32
C ASP A 296 5.02 -3.48 -8.63
N GLY A 297 4.88 -2.16 -8.46
CA GLY A 297 3.63 -1.45 -8.70
C GLY A 297 2.54 -1.65 -7.63
N LYS A 298 2.83 -2.40 -6.56
CA LYS A 298 1.91 -2.60 -5.43
C LYS A 298 2.22 -1.62 -4.30
N ILE A 299 1.25 -1.39 -3.42
CA ILE A 299 1.38 -0.45 -2.30
C ILE A 299 2.47 -0.89 -1.33
N ILE A 300 3.31 0.05 -0.87
CA ILE A 300 4.23 -0.17 0.25
C ILE A 300 3.43 -0.27 1.54
N SER A 301 3.56 -1.39 2.26
CA SER A 301 2.91 -1.60 3.56
C SER A 301 3.81 -2.32 4.56
N SER A 302 3.61 -2.04 5.85
CA SER A 302 4.35 -2.74 6.92
C SER A 302 4.16 -4.26 6.87
N GLU A 303 3.00 -4.75 6.43
CA GLU A 303 2.72 -6.17 6.28
C GLU A 303 3.63 -6.82 5.24
N ARG A 304 3.78 -6.19 4.06
CA ARG A 304 4.68 -6.66 3.01
C ARG A 304 6.14 -6.61 3.44
N ILE A 305 6.52 -5.59 4.21
CA ILE A 305 7.88 -5.49 4.77
C ILE A 305 8.13 -6.63 5.76
N ARG A 306 7.22 -6.88 6.72
CA ARG A 306 7.31 -8.03 7.64
C ARG A 306 7.36 -9.36 6.91
N ALA A 307 6.54 -9.53 5.88
CA ALA A 307 6.56 -10.71 5.02
C ALA A 307 7.85 -10.85 4.20
N GLY A 308 8.75 -9.85 4.24
CA GLY A 308 10.01 -9.87 3.51
C GLY A 308 9.85 -9.75 2.00
N GLU A 309 8.74 -9.19 1.51
CA GLU A 309 8.49 -8.99 0.09
C GLU A 309 9.24 -7.76 -0.47
N ILE A 310 9.32 -6.71 0.34
CA ILE A 310 9.93 -5.42 0.01
C ILE A 310 10.68 -4.86 1.22
N ASP A 311 11.58 -3.89 0.99
CA ASP A 311 12.16 -3.07 2.05
C ASP A 311 11.32 -1.80 2.34
N ARG A 312 11.77 -0.98 3.29
CA ARG A 312 11.09 0.27 3.72
C ARG A 312 11.03 1.35 2.64
N GLU A 313 11.90 1.29 1.64
CA GLU A 313 11.92 2.19 0.48
C GLU A 313 11.04 1.67 -0.67
N GLY A 314 10.59 0.42 -0.62
CA GLY A 314 9.76 -0.24 -1.63
C GLY A 314 10.56 -1.02 -2.67
N HIS A 315 11.84 -1.30 -2.41
CA HIS A 315 12.61 -2.19 -3.28
C HIS A 315 12.16 -3.62 -3.08
N ASN A 316 12.01 -4.33 -4.18
CA ASN A 316 11.50 -5.69 -4.19
C ASN A 316 12.61 -6.72 -3.90
N PHE A 317 12.30 -7.71 -3.04
CA PHE A 317 13.18 -8.86 -2.78
C PHE A 317 12.90 -10.06 -3.68
N GLN A 318 12.03 -9.91 -4.69
CA GLN A 318 11.83 -10.95 -5.68
C GLN A 318 13.07 -11.11 -6.57
N PHE A 319 13.22 -12.30 -7.15
CA PHE A 319 14.26 -12.49 -8.15
C PHE A 319 14.10 -11.49 -9.29
N PRO A 320 15.21 -10.91 -9.77
CA PRO A 320 15.16 -10.05 -10.95
C PRO A 320 14.79 -10.90 -12.16
N ILE A 321 13.50 -10.93 -12.50
CA ILE A 321 13.02 -11.56 -13.73
C ILE A 321 13.35 -10.62 -14.89
N PHE A 322 14.61 -10.60 -15.30
CA PHE A 322 15.06 -9.81 -16.46
C PHE A 322 14.66 -10.42 -17.81
N ASN A 323 14.15 -11.69 -17.83
CA ASN A 323 13.70 -12.29 -19.07
C ASN A 323 12.75 -13.45 -18.77
N PHE A 324 11.50 -13.35 -19.16
CA PHE A 324 10.49 -14.42 -19.07
C PHE A 324 10.85 -15.70 -19.87
N GLN A 325 11.98 -15.69 -20.61
CA GLN A 325 12.46 -16.82 -21.41
C GLN A 325 13.51 -17.67 -20.71
N LYS A 326 14.11 -17.21 -19.57
CA LYS A 326 15.12 -18.01 -18.84
C LYS A 326 14.43 -18.80 -17.73
N GLU A 327 14.64 -20.12 -17.73
CA GLU A 327 14.20 -21.01 -16.64
C GLU A 327 15.24 -21.10 -15.52
N GLU A 328 16.49 -20.77 -15.79
CA GLU A 328 17.64 -20.92 -14.89
C GLU A 328 18.53 -19.67 -14.90
N MET A 329 19.06 -19.34 -13.74
CA MET A 329 20.09 -18.30 -13.55
C MET A 329 21.42 -18.99 -13.21
N LYS A 330 22.45 -18.78 -14.01
CA LYS A 330 23.77 -19.40 -13.80
C LYS A 330 24.65 -18.51 -12.93
N MET A 331 25.32 -19.10 -11.94
CA MET A 331 26.29 -18.45 -11.10
C MET A 331 27.54 -18.08 -11.90
N PRO A 332 27.93 -16.80 -12.00
CA PRO A 332 29.21 -16.41 -12.60
C PRO A 332 30.39 -16.90 -11.75
N GLU A 333 31.49 -17.30 -12.39
CA GLU A 333 32.67 -17.81 -11.69
C GLU A 333 33.22 -16.80 -10.67
N ILE A 334 33.15 -15.50 -10.97
CA ILE A 334 33.58 -14.42 -10.07
C ILE A 334 32.84 -14.40 -8.73
N LEU A 335 31.64 -14.97 -8.64
CA LEU A 335 30.87 -15.05 -7.40
C LEU A 335 31.22 -16.25 -6.52
N ARG A 336 31.94 -17.23 -7.05
CA ARG A 336 32.28 -18.46 -6.32
C ARG A 336 33.02 -18.16 -5.01
N THR A 337 34.05 -17.33 -5.06
CA THR A 337 34.80 -16.90 -3.86
C THR A 337 33.97 -16.03 -2.91
N THR A 338 33.01 -15.28 -3.42
CA THR A 338 32.10 -14.48 -2.60
C THR A 338 31.11 -15.37 -1.84
N LEU A 339 30.59 -16.41 -2.48
CA LEU A 339 29.61 -17.34 -1.90
C LEU A 339 30.24 -18.40 -0.99
N GLN A 340 31.54 -18.62 -1.10
CA GLN A 340 32.31 -19.38 -0.09
C GLN A 340 32.36 -18.70 1.26
N LYS A 341 32.15 -17.38 1.32
CA LYS A 341 32.07 -16.66 2.61
C LYS A 341 30.69 -16.84 3.23
N PRO A 342 30.62 -17.28 4.49
CA PRO A 342 29.33 -17.47 5.18
C PRO A 342 28.50 -16.18 5.20
N LEU A 343 27.22 -16.30 4.89
CA LEU A 343 26.25 -15.18 4.94
C LEU A 343 25.72 -14.91 6.34
N GLY A 344 25.95 -15.83 7.29
CA GLY A 344 25.44 -15.79 8.65
C GLY A 344 26.46 -16.21 9.69
N LYS A 345 25.97 -16.52 10.87
CA LYS A 345 26.77 -16.99 11.99
C LYS A 345 27.12 -18.45 11.81
N ILE A 346 28.39 -18.79 12.04
CA ILE A 346 28.94 -20.14 11.93
C ILE A 346 28.73 -20.90 13.25
N PHE A 347 28.33 -22.16 13.17
CA PHE A 347 28.22 -23.05 14.29
C PHE A 347 28.83 -24.43 13.94
N ASP A 348 29.75 -24.86 14.79
CA ASP A 348 30.45 -26.13 14.69
C ASP A 348 29.64 -27.35 15.14
N SER A 349 28.52 -27.12 15.80
CA SER A 349 27.64 -28.20 16.33
C SER A 349 26.18 -27.79 16.32
N ALA A 350 25.31 -28.79 16.12
CA ALA A 350 23.87 -28.66 16.23
C ALA A 350 23.41 -28.07 17.58
N HIS A 351 24.07 -28.52 18.69
CA HIS A 351 23.73 -28.05 20.04
C HIS A 351 23.86 -26.53 20.19
N LYS A 352 24.89 -25.92 19.58
CA LYS A 352 25.08 -24.46 19.59
C LYS A 352 24.02 -23.76 18.77
N VAL A 353 23.62 -24.32 17.60
CA VAL A 353 22.52 -23.80 16.78
C VAL A 353 21.22 -23.82 17.55
N ILE A 354 20.91 -24.91 18.26
CA ILE A 354 19.69 -25.06 19.06
C ILE A 354 19.63 -24.02 20.19
N LYS A 355 20.74 -23.81 20.89
CA LYS A 355 20.83 -22.73 21.88
C LYS A 355 20.55 -21.37 21.27
N PHE A 356 21.06 -21.14 20.06
CA PHE A 356 20.83 -19.89 19.32
C PHE A 356 19.36 -19.77 18.89
N ILE A 357 18.72 -20.82 18.38
CA ILE A 357 17.29 -20.84 18.03
C ILE A 357 16.44 -20.51 19.27
N LYS A 358 16.71 -21.14 20.42
CA LYS A 358 15.99 -20.87 21.65
C LYS A 358 16.15 -19.43 22.15
N LEU A 359 17.30 -18.82 21.91
CA LEU A 359 17.59 -17.43 22.27
C LEU A 359 16.84 -16.44 21.39
N ILE A 360 16.90 -16.61 20.05
CA ILE A 360 16.34 -15.63 19.11
C ILE A 360 14.86 -15.83 18.81
N LYS A 361 14.31 -17.02 19.10
CA LYS A 361 12.92 -17.42 18.86
C LYS A 361 12.44 -16.99 17.46
N PRO A 362 13.01 -17.56 16.39
CA PRO A 362 12.67 -17.14 15.03
C PRO A 362 11.19 -17.42 14.74
N ILE A 363 10.58 -16.60 13.92
CA ILE A 363 9.18 -16.76 13.51
C ILE A 363 8.99 -17.94 12.56
N GLN A 364 10.05 -18.33 11.86
CA GLN A 364 10.10 -19.45 10.94
C GLN A 364 11.53 -19.97 10.83
N ILE A 365 11.69 -21.29 10.71
CA ILE A 365 12.97 -21.94 10.45
C ILE A 365 12.91 -22.60 9.08
N ILE A 366 13.86 -22.25 8.21
CA ILE A 366 14.03 -22.84 6.89
C ILE A 366 15.40 -23.53 6.88
N ALA A 367 15.44 -24.81 6.58
CA ALA A 367 16.68 -25.58 6.51
C ALA A 367 16.95 -26.04 5.10
N VAL A 368 18.18 -25.83 4.62
CA VAL A 368 18.67 -26.19 3.29
C VAL A 368 19.84 -27.17 3.44
N GLY A 369 19.75 -28.32 2.79
CA GLY A 369 20.74 -29.38 2.79
C GLY A 369 20.38 -30.55 3.74
N ASP A 370 20.61 -31.75 3.24
CA ASP A 370 20.30 -33.02 3.93
C ASP A 370 20.91 -33.10 5.32
N ILE A 371 22.19 -32.75 5.46
CA ILE A 371 22.94 -32.85 6.72
C ILE A 371 22.35 -31.90 7.75
N VAL A 372 22.01 -30.68 7.34
CA VAL A 372 21.45 -29.66 8.24
C VAL A 372 20.04 -30.07 8.70
N VAL A 373 19.19 -30.49 7.76
CA VAL A 373 17.83 -30.95 8.05
C VAL A 373 17.87 -32.14 9.03
N ASN A 374 18.67 -33.17 8.73
CA ASN A 374 18.81 -34.34 9.59
C ASN A 374 19.36 -33.97 11.00
N SER A 375 20.35 -33.08 11.04
CA SER A 375 20.91 -32.60 12.30
C SER A 375 19.86 -31.90 13.16
N MET A 376 18.96 -31.11 12.56
CA MET A 376 17.86 -30.46 13.28
C MET A 376 16.82 -31.47 13.77
N LEU A 377 16.38 -32.39 12.91
CA LEU A 377 15.41 -33.43 13.25
C LEU A 377 15.87 -34.35 14.38
N LYS A 378 17.15 -34.82 14.37
CA LYS A 378 17.74 -35.63 15.42
C LYS A 378 17.75 -34.93 16.78
N ASN A 379 17.62 -33.65 16.83
CA ASN A 379 17.59 -32.83 18.05
C ASN A 379 16.21 -32.23 18.34
N ASP A 380 15.15 -32.85 17.79
CA ASP A 380 13.74 -32.43 17.97
C ASP A 380 13.42 -31.00 17.52
N ILE A 381 14.22 -30.48 16.60
CA ILE A 381 13.93 -29.22 15.91
C ILE A 381 13.35 -29.55 14.55
N HIS A 382 12.12 -29.16 14.32
CA HIS A 382 11.40 -29.42 13.08
C HIS A 382 11.28 -28.14 12.24
N PRO A 383 12.20 -27.87 11.29
CA PRO A 383 12.09 -26.68 10.44
C PRO A 383 10.75 -26.61 9.71
N ASP A 384 10.24 -25.40 9.48
CA ASP A 384 8.96 -25.19 8.82
C ASP A 384 9.03 -25.51 7.32
N VAL A 385 10.18 -25.21 6.72
CA VAL A 385 10.48 -25.59 5.32
C VAL A 385 11.84 -26.29 5.27
N LYS A 386 11.87 -27.46 4.65
CA LYS A 386 13.03 -28.32 4.48
C LYS A 386 13.31 -28.50 3.00
N ILE A 387 14.50 -28.12 2.57
CA ILE A 387 14.94 -28.20 1.15
C ILE A 387 16.11 -29.20 1.09
N ILE A 388 15.94 -30.31 0.37
CA ILE A 388 16.88 -31.44 0.36
C ILE A 388 17.01 -32.02 -1.05
N ASP A 389 18.16 -32.68 -1.34
CA ASP A 389 18.41 -33.38 -2.64
C ASP A 389 18.59 -34.88 -2.51
N PHE A 390 18.64 -35.46 -1.32
CA PHE A 390 18.92 -36.87 -1.00
C PHE A 390 20.28 -37.41 -1.52
N LYS A 391 21.24 -36.54 -1.82
CA LYS A 391 22.55 -36.98 -2.34
C LYS A 391 23.65 -37.13 -1.29
N SER A 392 23.47 -36.52 -0.12
CA SER A 392 24.46 -36.58 0.94
C SER A 392 24.60 -37.98 1.55
N ARG A 393 25.62 -38.72 1.14
CA ARG A 393 26.09 -39.99 1.72
C ARG A 393 24.99 -41.04 1.90
N ARG A 394 24.68 -41.77 0.85
CA ARG A 394 23.63 -42.77 0.65
C ARG A 394 23.42 -43.84 1.74
N GLN A 395 24.22 -43.98 2.81
CA GLN A 395 24.11 -45.08 3.77
C GLN A 395 23.52 -44.71 5.14
N ILE A 396 23.55 -43.46 5.58
CA ILE A 396 23.10 -43.13 6.94
C ILE A 396 21.73 -42.39 6.95
N LEU A 397 21.35 -41.78 5.83
CA LEU A 397 20.12 -41.01 5.73
C LEU A 397 18.88 -41.85 5.47
N THR A 398 19.01 -43.01 4.84
CA THR A 398 17.90 -43.90 4.50
C THR A 398 17.15 -44.39 5.75
N ASP A 399 17.85 -44.80 6.80
CA ASP A 399 17.18 -45.43 7.95
C ASP A 399 16.49 -44.43 8.92
N VAL A 400 17.08 -43.27 9.14
CA VAL A 400 16.48 -42.25 10.03
C VAL A 400 15.42 -41.43 9.28
N ILE A 401 15.65 -41.14 8.03
CA ILE A 401 14.66 -40.40 7.20
C ILE A 401 13.51 -41.34 6.87
N LEU A 402 13.78 -42.61 6.42
CA LEU A 402 12.74 -43.61 6.16
C LEU A 402 11.95 -43.98 7.42
N ASN A 403 12.58 -44.13 8.58
CA ASN A 403 11.87 -44.41 9.83
C ASN A 403 11.07 -43.18 10.36
N SER A 404 11.52 -41.95 10.09
CA SER A 404 10.72 -40.72 10.30
C SER A 404 9.62 -40.54 9.25
N PHE A 405 9.71 -41.26 8.13
CA PHE A 405 8.77 -41.23 7.01
C PHE A 405 7.73 -42.36 7.05
N GLN A 406 7.95 -43.44 7.83
CA GLN A 406 6.98 -44.55 7.93
C GLN A 406 5.67 -44.12 8.64
N ASP A 407 5.69 -43.09 9.46
CA ASP A 407 4.52 -42.54 10.16
C ASP A 407 3.94 -41.27 9.51
N LEU A 408 4.58 -40.72 8.49
CA LEU A 408 4.08 -39.56 7.76
C LEU A 408 3.76 -40.02 6.32
N GLU A 409 2.48 -40.03 5.96
CA GLU A 409 2.07 -40.03 4.54
C GLU A 409 2.72 -38.82 3.85
N ILE A 410 3.91 -39.03 3.24
CA ILE A 410 4.53 -38.01 2.42
C ILE A 410 3.66 -37.92 1.17
N PRO A 411 2.95 -36.80 0.96
CA PRO A 411 2.18 -36.61 -0.28
C PRO A 411 3.13 -36.82 -1.45
N LYS A 412 2.71 -37.49 -2.51
CA LYS A 412 3.49 -37.78 -3.72
C LYS A 412 4.44 -36.64 -4.05
N GLN A 413 5.74 -36.88 -3.77
CA GLN A 413 6.78 -35.86 -3.81
C GLN A 413 6.90 -35.30 -5.22
N ILE A 414 6.55 -34.05 -5.41
CA ILE A 414 6.91 -33.31 -6.61
C ILE A 414 8.40 -33.00 -6.49
N ARG A 415 9.25 -33.64 -7.25
CA ARG A 415 10.67 -33.30 -7.36
C ARG A 415 10.82 -32.10 -8.26
N HIS A 416 11.65 -31.14 -7.79
CA HIS A 416 11.92 -29.91 -8.51
C HIS A 416 13.37 -29.89 -8.97
N GLY A 417 13.60 -29.60 -10.24
CA GLY A 417 14.97 -29.60 -10.81
C GLY A 417 15.74 -28.35 -10.39
N ASN A 418 17.03 -28.53 -10.06
CA ASN A 418 17.99 -27.43 -9.91
C ASN A 418 19.39 -27.92 -10.28
N LYS A 419 19.89 -27.53 -11.46
CA LYS A 419 21.21 -27.96 -11.92
C LYS A 419 22.37 -27.42 -11.08
N PRO A 420 23.48 -28.11 -10.98
CA PRO A 420 24.67 -27.64 -10.28
C PRO A 420 25.09 -26.24 -10.74
N GLY A 421 25.41 -25.37 -9.78
CA GLY A 421 25.85 -24.00 -10.05
C GLY A 421 24.77 -23.09 -10.63
N THR A 422 23.48 -23.47 -10.56
CA THR A 422 22.36 -22.66 -11.04
C THR A 422 21.30 -22.41 -9.96
N ILE A 423 20.43 -21.45 -10.22
CA ILE A 423 19.17 -21.26 -9.49
C ILE A 423 18.03 -21.40 -10.50
N ASN A 424 17.23 -22.45 -10.35
CA ASN A 424 16.05 -22.66 -11.17
C ASN A 424 14.91 -21.75 -10.67
N LEU A 425 14.32 -20.95 -11.57
CA LEU A 425 13.30 -19.95 -11.20
C LEU A 425 11.97 -20.60 -10.77
N LYS A 426 11.56 -21.69 -11.41
CA LYS A 426 10.34 -22.44 -11.02
C LYS A 426 10.50 -23.02 -9.61
N THR A 427 11.65 -23.61 -9.31
CA THR A 427 11.98 -24.14 -7.99
C THR A 427 12.01 -23.00 -6.95
N SER A 428 12.54 -21.84 -7.31
CA SER A 428 12.54 -20.67 -6.44
C SER A 428 11.13 -20.15 -6.12
N GLU A 429 10.21 -20.14 -7.10
CA GLU A 429 8.81 -19.77 -6.83
C GLU A 429 8.10 -20.78 -5.92
N ILE A 430 8.43 -22.07 -6.03
CA ILE A 430 7.91 -23.08 -5.09
C ILE A 430 8.43 -22.87 -3.68
N ILE A 431 9.73 -22.57 -3.53
CA ILE A 431 10.31 -22.21 -2.22
C ILE A 431 9.55 -21.03 -1.63
N LYS A 432 9.32 -19.99 -2.40
CA LYS A 432 8.54 -18.81 -1.99
C LYS A 432 7.12 -19.17 -1.56
N GLU A 433 6.43 -19.97 -2.35
CA GLU A 433 5.08 -20.45 -2.03
C GLU A 433 5.04 -21.23 -0.71
N LYS A 434 5.96 -22.20 -0.53
CA LYS A 434 5.97 -23.03 0.68
C LYS A 434 6.38 -22.26 1.93
N ILE A 435 7.32 -21.32 1.82
CA ILE A 435 7.66 -20.38 2.91
C ILE A 435 6.42 -19.58 3.33
N LYS A 436 5.67 -19.05 2.36
CA LYS A 436 4.44 -18.31 2.62
C LYS A 436 3.36 -19.19 3.24
N LEU A 437 3.10 -20.36 2.68
CA LEU A 437 2.09 -21.30 3.18
C LEU A 437 2.40 -21.77 4.61
N ALA A 438 3.67 -22.02 4.95
CA ALA A 438 4.06 -22.42 6.31
C ALA A 438 3.67 -21.39 7.38
N ILE A 439 3.68 -20.10 7.03
CA ILE A 439 3.21 -19.03 7.93
C ILE A 439 1.69 -18.98 8.01
N TYR A 440 1.01 -19.00 6.86
CA TYR A 440 -0.44 -18.83 6.83
C TYR A 440 -1.20 -20.03 7.36
N LYS A 441 -0.72 -21.26 7.06
CA LYS A 441 -1.39 -22.51 7.45
C LYS A 441 -0.81 -23.16 8.69
N LYS A 442 0.37 -22.68 9.16
CA LYS A 442 1.15 -23.30 10.26
C LYS A 442 1.50 -24.77 9.98
N GLU A 443 1.68 -25.11 8.71
CA GLU A 443 2.07 -26.44 8.23
C GLU A 443 3.56 -26.47 7.92
N LYS A 444 4.16 -27.68 7.96
CA LYS A 444 5.56 -27.90 7.62
C LYS A 444 5.69 -28.52 6.24
N TYR A 445 6.63 -28.02 5.44
CA TYR A 445 6.79 -28.43 4.06
C TYR A 445 8.16 -29.05 3.78
N TRP A 446 8.17 -30.02 2.89
CA TRP A 446 9.36 -30.60 2.30
C TRP A 446 9.43 -30.19 0.83
N ILE A 447 10.62 -29.83 0.37
CA ILE A 447 10.93 -29.54 -1.03
C ILE A 447 12.08 -30.43 -1.42
N VAL A 448 11.82 -31.40 -2.31
CA VAL A 448 12.80 -32.34 -2.79
C VAL A 448 13.39 -31.85 -4.10
N ILE A 449 14.70 -31.73 -4.16
CA ILE A 449 15.44 -31.21 -5.30
C ILE A 449 16.03 -32.37 -6.10
N ASP A 450 15.82 -32.34 -7.40
CA ASP A 450 16.57 -33.19 -8.36
C ASP A 450 17.71 -32.35 -8.92
N GLY A 451 18.90 -32.50 -8.33
CA GLY A 451 20.06 -31.68 -8.68
C GLY A 451 20.90 -31.29 -7.48
N GLU A 452 21.16 -30.01 -7.28
CA GLU A 452 21.89 -29.44 -6.14
C GLU A 452 21.04 -28.39 -5.42
N GLU A 453 21.00 -28.44 -4.08
CA GLU A 453 20.24 -27.52 -3.25
C GLU A 453 21.07 -26.34 -2.70
N ASP A 454 22.41 -26.38 -2.75
CA ASP A 454 23.29 -25.44 -2.07
C ASP A 454 22.97 -23.96 -2.38
N LEU A 455 22.81 -23.62 -3.65
CA LEU A 455 22.48 -22.25 -4.04
C LEU A 455 21.04 -21.84 -3.70
N LEU A 456 20.18 -22.79 -3.35
CA LEU A 456 18.79 -22.52 -2.98
C LEU A 456 18.66 -21.88 -1.58
N ALA A 457 19.76 -21.79 -0.83
CA ALA A 457 19.83 -20.95 0.36
C ALA A 457 19.62 -19.47 0.01
N LEU A 458 20.01 -19.00 -1.19
CA LEU A 458 19.81 -17.60 -1.62
C LEU A 458 18.32 -17.26 -1.81
N PRO A 459 17.51 -18.02 -2.60
CA PRO A 459 16.07 -17.79 -2.64
C PRO A 459 15.41 -17.98 -1.28
N ALA A 460 15.82 -18.94 -0.46
CA ALA A 460 15.28 -19.11 0.88
C ALA A 460 15.48 -17.85 1.74
N ILE A 461 16.66 -17.20 1.68
CA ILE A 461 16.94 -15.93 2.37
C ILE A 461 16.09 -14.78 1.80
N LEU A 462 15.97 -14.69 0.46
CA LEU A 462 15.22 -13.62 -0.18
C LEU A 462 13.71 -13.68 0.12
N PHE A 463 13.15 -14.88 0.21
CA PHE A 463 11.69 -15.03 0.38
C PHE A 463 11.26 -15.18 1.85
N ALA A 464 12.20 -15.49 2.75
CA ALA A 464 11.87 -15.61 4.16
C ALA A 464 11.41 -14.27 4.75
N PRO A 465 10.37 -14.26 5.60
CA PRO A 465 9.95 -13.08 6.36
C PRO A 465 11.04 -12.55 7.28
N LEU A 466 10.96 -11.26 7.62
CA LEU A 466 11.87 -10.67 8.60
C LEU A 466 11.71 -11.36 9.95
N GLY A 467 12.83 -11.67 10.62
CA GLY A 467 12.84 -12.40 11.88
C GLY A 467 12.87 -13.93 11.75
N SER A 468 12.82 -14.47 10.53
CA SER A 468 13.07 -15.89 10.24
C SER A 468 14.53 -16.27 10.40
N LEU A 469 14.81 -17.57 10.41
CA LEU A 469 16.14 -18.16 10.44
C LEU A 469 16.29 -19.12 9.26
N VAL A 470 17.28 -18.87 8.41
CA VAL A 470 17.69 -19.80 7.35
C VAL A 470 18.96 -20.52 7.80
N LEU A 471 18.91 -21.86 7.79
CA LEU A 471 20.03 -22.74 8.12
C LEU A 471 20.51 -23.42 6.85
N TYR A 472 21.84 -23.44 6.60
CA TYR A 472 22.43 -24.20 5.51
C TYR A 472 23.81 -24.75 5.89
N GLY A 473 24.24 -25.78 5.19
CA GLY A 473 25.55 -26.42 5.42
C GLY A 473 26.70 -25.66 4.77
N HIS A 474 27.88 -25.75 5.38
CA HIS A 474 29.13 -25.35 4.77
C HIS A 474 30.16 -26.44 4.96
N TRP A 475 30.85 -26.82 3.90
CA TRP A 475 31.74 -27.98 3.87
C TRP A 475 32.92 -27.86 4.86
N GLU A 476 33.43 -26.64 5.13
CA GLU A 476 34.50 -26.42 6.11
C GLU A 476 34.00 -25.99 7.50
N HIS A 477 32.85 -25.33 7.57
CA HIS A 477 32.49 -24.56 8.75
C HIS A 477 31.30 -25.11 9.54
N GLY A 478 30.64 -26.18 9.07
CA GLY A 478 29.49 -26.78 9.72
C GLY A 478 28.16 -26.10 9.35
N ILE A 479 27.38 -25.65 10.33
CA ILE A 479 26.06 -25.08 10.08
C ILE A 479 26.14 -23.53 10.10
N ILE A 480 25.64 -22.92 9.03
CA ILE A 480 25.49 -21.48 8.95
C ILE A 480 24.05 -21.11 9.29
N ALA A 481 23.88 -20.19 10.22
CA ALA A 481 22.59 -19.66 10.63
C ALA A 481 22.46 -18.19 10.25
N VAL A 482 21.55 -17.90 9.32
CA VAL A 482 21.26 -16.56 8.79
C VAL A 482 19.99 -16.03 9.42
N LYS A 483 20.10 -15.07 10.33
CA LYS A 483 18.95 -14.31 10.83
C LYS A 483 18.49 -13.34 9.73
N ILE A 484 17.22 -13.42 9.38
CA ILE A 484 16.67 -12.63 8.26
C ILE A 484 16.29 -11.23 8.73
N ASP A 485 16.96 -10.25 8.15
CA ASP A 485 16.66 -8.82 8.25
C ASP A 485 16.78 -8.15 6.87
N GLU A 486 16.40 -6.87 6.76
CA GLU A 486 16.48 -6.13 5.50
C GLU A 486 17.92 -6.03 4.96
N LYS A 487 18.92 -5.97 5.85
CA LYS A 487 20.35 -5.84 5.47
C LYS A 487 20.84 -7.09 4.76
N ILE A 488 20.56 -8.27 5.32
CA ILE A 488 20.98 -9.53 4.69
C ILE A 488 20.22 -9.77 3.38
N LYS A 489 18.92 -9.46 3.33
CA LYS A 489 18.14 -9.58 2.10
C LYS A 489 18.69 -8.67 1.00
N ASN A 490 19.01 -7.42 1.30
CA ASN A 490 19.61 -6.50 0.34
C ASN A 490 20.99 -7.01 -0.13
N LYS A 491 21.83 -7.56 0.78
CA LYS A 491 23.11 -8.18 0.42
C LYS A 491 22.91 -9.34 -0.57
N VAL A 492 21.98 -10.24 -0.28
CA VAL A 492 21.69 -11.39 -1.15
C VAL A 492 21.08 -10.94 -2.48
N ARG A 493 20.18 -9.94 -2.48
CA ARG A 493 19.62 -9.34 -3.70
C ARG A 493 20.73 -8.83 -4.63
N GLU A 494 21.72 -8.12 -4.11
CA GLU A 494 22.84 -7.62 -4.90
C GLU A 494 23.76 -8.75 -5.42
N ILE A 495 23.87 -9.86 -4.69
CA ILE A 495 24.56 -11.06 -5.17
C ILE A 495 23.80 -11.69 -6.34
N VAL A 496 22.49 -11.92 -6.16
CA VAL A 496 21.62 -12.59 -7.15
C VAL A 496 21.47 -11.76 -8.43
N LYS A 497 21.49 -10.43 -8.36
CA LYS A 497 21.49 -9.57 -9.56
C LYS A 497 22.68 -9.79 -10.48
N LYS A 498 23.77 -10.39 -10.00
CA LYS A 498 24.97 -10.71 -10.80
C LYS A 498 24.90 -12.08 -11.48
N PHE A 499 23.90 -12.90 -11.18
CA PHE A 499 23.66 -14.16 -11.89
C PHE A 499 23.17 -13.88 -13.32
N ASN A 500 23.59 -14.74 -14.26
CA ASN A 500 23.34 -14.57 -15.71
C ASN A 500 22.17 -15.43 -16.19
#